data_1a19c2b2491d60059dd678db9f0d78d0
#
_entry.id   1a19c2b2491d60059dd678db9f0d78d0
#
_cell.length_a   1.000
_cell.length_b   1.000
_cell.length_c   1.000
_cell.angle_alpha   90.00
_cell.angle_beta   90.00
_cell.angle_gamma   90.00
#
_symmetry.space_group_name_H-M   'P 1'
#
loop_
_entity.id
_entity.type
_entity.pdbx_description
1 polymer ?
#
loop_
_entity_poly.entity_id
_entity_poly.type
_entity_poly.pdbx_seq_one_letter_code
_entity_poly.pdbx_strand_id
1 'polypeptide(L)'
;MNRPVKAGILVFCLLPLTASPAQNLPPRRSFEIATGPVAGTYFPMGELIARVVSHPPGLARCEKSAQCGPPGVIVSAKTSDGAVANVLAVNDGSVASGLAQGNVVADAVAGRGAFRKDGRQTHIRVMADLFPESMQLLVSARSPIKSVADLKGKRVSLGNANSGSDVIASEILAAYEVHPRKIVRETYEISGGLLREGKIDAFFFLGGAPNVLIADMVGRGQAKLVPIDGPGRNRLIAKVKGLSADLIPTGAYRGTKRVETISCHTLWIVKDTAPPDAVYDLVRALYHPGNRPMLEQGPSPAQEIKLGETASLLSVPLHPGAAQFYREVGQLPPTPPNPQKKPRK
;
A
#
# COMPACT_ATOMS: atom_id res chain seq x y z
N MET A 1 -89.24 12.40 28.36
CA MET A 1 -88.36 13.40 27.65
C MET A 1 -87.20 12.65 27.02
N ASN A 2 -87.35 12.24 25.76
CA ASN A 2 -86.34 11.50 25.01
C ASN A 2 -85.46 12.48 24.21
N ARG A 3 -84.13 12.43 24.41
CA ARG A 3 -83.18 13.14 23.58
C ARG A 3 -82.57 12.16 22.57
N PRO A 4 -82.50 12.49 21.27
CA PRO A 4 -81.88 11.62 20.26
C PRO A 4 -80.36 11.72 20.31
N VAL A 5 -79.68 10.56 20.28
CA VAL A 5 -78.24 10.40 20.10
C VAL A 5 -77.92 10.63 18.64
N LYS A 6 -77.09 11.62 18.34
CA LYS A 6 -76.54 11.86 16.97
C LYS A 6 -75.36 10.92 16.74
N ALA A 7 -75.48 9.96 15.85
CA ALA A 7 -74.38 9.14 15.36
C ALA A 7 -73.51 9.98 14.39
N GLY A 8 -72.26 10.25 14.80
CA GLY A 8 -71.23 10.85 13.94
C GLY A 8 -70.60 9.78 13.08
N ILE A 9 -70.68 9.94 11.76
CA ILE A 9 -69.99 9.09 10.77
C ILE A 9 -68.57 9.59 10.68
N LEU A 10 -67.57 8.76 11.14
CA LEU A 10 -66.16 8.99 10.97
C LEU A 10 -65.75 8.51 9.57
N VAL A 11 -65.51 9.47 8.65
CA VAL A 11 -64.98 9.17 7.30
C VAL A 11 -63.47 8.94 7.44
N PHE A 12 -63.01 7.70 7.34
CA PHE A 12 -61.60 7.35 7.28
C PHE A 12 -61.08 7.59 5.87
N CYS A 13 -60.35 8.69 5.64
CA CYS A 13 -59.65 8.91 4.39
C CYS A 13 -58.45 7.93 4.31
N LEU A 14 -58.58 6.88 3.54
CA LEU A 14 -57.47 6.02 3.12
C LEU A 14 -56.63 6.80 2.10
N LEU A 15 -55.53 7.37 2.55
CA LEU A 15 -54.48 7.89 1.67
C LEU A 15 -53.78 6.71 0.99
N PRO A 16 -53.65 6.68 -0.35
CA PRO A 16 -52.91 5.64 -1.02
C PRO A 16 -51.43 5.74 -0.60
N LEU A 17 -50.88 4.70 -0.01
CA LEU A 17 -49.43 4.53 0.12
C LEU A 17 -48.85 4.38 -1.30
N THR A 18 -48.31 5.46 -1.85
CA THR A 18 -47.50 5.38 -3.07
C THR A 18 -46.22 4.65 -2.70
N ALA A 19 -46.09 3.39 -3.10
CA ALA A 19 -44.86 2.64 -3.03
C ALA A 19 -43.80 3.38 -3.84
N SER A 20 -42.79 3.96 -3.19
CA SER A 20 -41.62 4.48 -3.88
C SER A 20 -41.01 3.35 -4.70
N PRO A 21 -40.64 3.61 -6.00
CA PRO A 21 -39.99 2.59 -6.80
C PRO A 21 -38.73 2.11 -6.05
N ALA A 22 -38.63 0.81 -5.84
CA ALA A 22 -37.41 0.23 -5.28
C ALA A 22 -36.24 0.62 -6.20
N GLN A 23 -35.35 1.45 -5.71
CA GLN A 23 -34.13 1.79 -6.45
C GLN A 23 -33.38 0.47 -6.69
N ASN A 24 -33.18 0.11 -7.97
CA ASN A 24 -32.33 -1.02 -8.36
C ASN A 24 -30.87 -0.64 -8.04
N LEU A 25 -30.48 -0.77 -6.77
CA LEU A 25 -29.12 -0.54 -6.34
C LEU A 25 -28.22 -1.65 -6.89
N PRO A 26 -27.01 -1.32 -7.35
CA PRO A 26 -26.07 -2.32 -7.83
C PRO A 26 -25.75 -3.32 -6.72
N PRO A 27 -25.53 -4.61 -7.02
CA PRO A 27 -25.20 -5.61 -6.04
C PRO A 27 -23.88 -5.25 -5.34
N ARG A 28 -23.83 -5.43 -4.03
CA ARG A 28 -22.61 -5.21 -3.23
C ARG A 28 -21.57 -6.26 -3.57
N ARG A 29 -20.36 -5.82 -3.85
CA ARG A 29 -19.19 -6.66 -4.10
C ARG A 29 -18.02 -6.22 -3.23
N SER A 30 -17.34 -7.16 -2.60
CA SER A 30 -16.13 -6.89 -1.82
C SER A 30 -14.91 -6.89 -2.73
N PHE A 31 -13.97 -5.96 -2.45
CA PHE A 31 -12.65 -5.92 -3.07
C PHE A 31 -11.61 -5.68 -1.98
N GLU A 32 -10.80 -6.67 -1.68
CA GLU A 32 -9.85 -6.63 -0.57
C GLU A 32 -8.47 -6.17 -1.03
N ILE A 33 -7.79 -5.42 -0.16
CA ILE A 33 -6.38 -5.01 -0.31
C ILE A 33 -5.58 -5.66 0.81
N ALA A 34 -4.75 -6.66 0.52
CA ALA A 34 -3.78 -7.18 1.47
C ALA A 34 -2.70 -6.13 1.72
N THR A 35 -2.40 -5.87 2.98
CA THR A 35 -1.57 -4.75 3.41
C THR A 35 -0.34 -5.20 4.19
N GLY A 36 -0.32 -5.04 5.50
CA GLY A 36 0.77 -5.40 6.40
C GLY A 36 0.34 -5.27 7.87
N PRO A 37 1.29 -5.29 8.80
CA PRO A 37 1.04 -5.02 10.21
C PRO A 37 0.45 -3.62 10.41
N VAL A 38 -0.38 -3.46 11.46
CA VAL A 38 -1.14 -2.21 11.73
C VAL A 38 -0.24 -1.00 11.95
N ALA A 39 0.89 -1.14 12.67
CA ALA A 39 1.84 -0.03 12.88
C ALA A 39 2.75 0.24 11.68
N GLY A 40 2.66 -0.60 10.62
CA GLY A 40 3.36 -0.35 9.35
C GLY A 40 2.69 0.76 8.54
N THR A 41 3.20 0.98 7.33
CA THR A 41 2.65 1.97 6.40
C THR A 41 1.48 1.41 5.61
N TYR A 42 1.51 0.12 5.24
CA TYR A 42 0.54 -0.46 4.31
C TYR A 42 -0.88 -0.47 4.85
N PHE A 43 -1.10 -0.81 6.11
CA PHE A 43 -2.46 -0.92 6.63
C PHE A 43 -3.18 0.43 6.64
N PRO A 44 -2.68 1.52 7.24
CA PRO A 44 -3.36 2.81 7.21
C PRO A 44 -3.48 3.40 5.80
N MET A 45 -2.52 3.11 4.90
CA MET A 45 -2.62 3.51 3.50
C MET A 45 -3.70 2.71 2.76
N GLY A 46 -3.80 1.40 3.00
CA GLY A 46 -4.84 0.55 2.44
C GLY A 46 -6.25 0.99 2.89
N GLU A 47 -6.44 1.37 4.14
CA GLU A 47 -7.70 1.93 4.64
C GLU A 47 -8.04 3.26 3.96
N LEU A 48 -7.07 4.13 3.77
CA LEU A 48 -7.27 5.40 3.05
C LEU A 48 -7.65 5.15 1.60
N ILE A 49 -6.89 4.30 0.87
CA ILE A 49 -7.19 3.94 -0.52
C ILE A 49 -8.60 3.33 -0.59
N ALA A 50 -8.93 2.39 0.28
CA ALA A 50 -10.25 1.77 0.35
C ALA A 50 -11.36 2.81 0.47
N ARG A 51 -11.20 3.80 1.35
CA ARG A 51 -12.15 4.90 1.54
C ARG A 51 -12.25 5.80 0.30
N VAL A 52 -11.13 6.07 -0.37
CA VAL A 52 -11.07 6.91 -1.57
C VAL A 52 -11.79 6.27 -2.74
N VAL A 53 -11.58 4.96 -2.98
CA VAL A 53 -12.05 4.31 -4.20
C VAL A 53 -13.34 3.51 -4.04
N SER A 54 -13.83 3.27 -2.82
CA SER A 54 -15.09 2.56 -2.60
C SER A 54 -16.28 3.30 -3.22
N HIS A 55 -17.24 2.51 -3.73
CA HIS A 55 -18.52 3.00 -4.29
C HIS A 55 -19.70 2.22 -3.69
N PRO A 56 -19.94 2.33 -2.39
CA PRO A 56 -21.11 1.69 -1.79
C PRO A 56 -22.39 2.31 -2.35
N PRO A 57 -23.48 1.53 -2.49
CA PRO A 57 -24.76 2.05 -2.94
C PRO A 57 -25.26 3.20 -2.05
N GLY A 58 -25.77 4.28 -2.67
CA GLY A 58 -26.34 5.43 -1.96
C GLY A 58 -25.32 6.43 -1.39
N LEU A 59 -24.04 6.33 -1.73
CA LEU A 59 -23.05 7.31 -1.32
C LEU A 59 -23.10 8.55 -2.23
N ALA A 60 -23.59 9.68 -1.69
CA ALA A 60 -23.90 10.90 -2.45
C ALA A 60 -22.73 11.45 -3.28
N ARG A 61 -21.47 11.36 -2.77
CA ARG A 61 -20.29 11.82 -3.52
C ARG A 61 -20.04 11.04 -4.83
N CYS A 62 -20.60 9.83 -4.94
CA CYS A 62 -20.42 8.95 -6.08
C CYS A 62 -21.51 9.10 -7.16
N GLU A 63 -22.63 9.82 -6.85
CA GLU A 63 -23.77 9.94 -7.75
C GLU A 63 -23.49 10.79 -9.00
N LYS A 64 -22.61 11.77 -8.90
CA LYS A 64 -22.39 12.79 -9.93
C LYS A 64 -20.97 12.84 -10.50
N SER A 65 -20.07 11.96 -10.10
CA SER A 65 -18.66 12.07 -10.50
C SER A 65 -17.94 10.73 -10.62
N ALA A 66 -16.88 10.73 -11.42
CA ALA A 66 -15.91 9.63 -11.51
C ALA A 66 -14.98 9.52 -10.28
N GLN A 67 -15.31 10.16 -9.16
CA GLN A 67 -14.51 10.13 -7.92
C GLN A 67 -14.52 8.76 -7.23
N CYS A 68 -15.47 7.89 -7.57
CA CYS A 68 -15.56 6.57 -6.96
C CYS A 68 -15.19 5.48 -7.95
N GLY A 69 -14.80 4.34 -7.42
CA GLY A 69 -14.58 3.13 -8.22
C GLY A 69 -15.87 2.53 -8.78
N PRO A 70 -15.88 1.25 -9.15
CA PRO A 70 -17.03 0.61 -9.78
C PRO A 70 -18.25 0.61 -8.86
N PRO A 71 -19.47 0.89 -9.37
CA PRO A 71 -20.69 0.89 -8.57
C PRO A 71 -20.92 -0.41 -7.80
N GLY A 72 -21.26 -0.28 -6.51
CA GLY A 72 -21.49 -1.40 -5.60
C GLY A 72 -20.22 -2.03 -5.02
N VAL A 73 -19.03 -1.63 -5.44
CA VAL A 73 -17.78 -2.17 -4.90
C VAL A 73 -17.41 -1.49 -3.58
N ILE A 74 -17.24 -2.31 -2.55
CA ILE A 74 -16.76 -1.90 -1.24
C ILE A 74 -15.34 -2.43 -1.10
N VAL A 75 -14.38 -1.52 -1.05
CA VAL A 75 -12.96 -1.84 -0.86
C VAL A 75 -12.64 -1.87 0.63
N SER A 76 -11.81 -2.80 1.07
CA SER A 76 -11.39 -2.92 2.47
C SER A 76 -9.92 -3.30 2.58
N ALA A 77 -9.23 -2.73 3.56
CA ALA A 77 -7.87 -3.12 3.91
C ALA A 77 -7.89 -4.39 4.77
N LYS A 78 -6.93 -5.29 4.53
CA LYS A 78 -6.75 -6.55 5.26
C LYS A 78 -5.31 -6.65 5.74
N THR A 79 -5.11 -6.88 7.03
CA THR A 79 -3.76 -7.09 7.58
C THR A 79 -3.12 -8.34 7.00
N SER A 80 -1.80 -8.34 6.87
CA SER A 80 -1.00 -9.48 6.41
C SER A 80 0.42 -9.41 6.96
N ASP A 81 1.27 -10.37 6.59
CA ASP A 81 2.69 -10.33 6.92
C ASP A 81 3.49 -9.32 6.07
N GLY A 82 2.93 -8.83 4.96
CA GLY A 82 3.55 -7.82 4.09
C GLY A 82 3.76 -8.30 2.66
N ALA A 83 4.68 -7.67 1.93
CA ALA A 83 4.75 -7.72 0.48
C ALA A 83 4.87 -9.12 -0.13
N VAL A 84 5.71 -10.00 0.41
CA VAL A 84 5.87 -11.37 -0.13
C VAL A 84 4.57 -12.16 0.06
N ALA A 85 3.98 -12.10 1.25
CA ALA A 85 2.70 -12.74 1.54
C ALA A 85 1.58 -12.20 0.63
N ASN A 86 1.54 -10.88 0.42
CA ASN A 86 0.55 -10.23 -0.45
C ASN A 86 0.68 -10.70 -1.91
N VAL A 87 1.90 -10.76 -2.42
CA VAL A 87 2.15 -11.24 -3.79
C VAL A 87 1.66 -12.68 -3.96
N LEU A 88 1.97 -13.57 -3.02
CA LEU A 88 1.53 -14.97 -3.07
C LEU A 88 -0.01 -15.06 -3.03
N ALA A 89 -0.65 -14.35 -2.09
CA ALA A 89 -2.10 -14.35 -1.94
C ALA A 89 -2.85 -13.74 -3.13
N VAL A 90 -2.29 -12.71 -3.79
CA VAL A 90 -2.87 -12.16 -5.03
C VAL A 90 -2.67 -13.12 -6.19
N ASN A 91 -1.49 -13.74 -6.30
CA ASN A 91 -1.18 -14.67 -7.40
C ASN A 91 -2.07 -15.91 -7.38
N ASP A 92 -2.33 -16.49 -6.21
CA ASP A 92 -3.23 -17.64 -6.08
C ASP A 92 -4.72 -17.25 -6.09
N GLY A 93 -5.05 -15.98 -5.84
CA GLY A 93 -6.40 -15.44 -5.84
C GLY A 93 -7.11 -15.50 -4.49
N SER A 94 -6.39 -15.78 -3.39
CA SER A 94 -6.92 -15.75 -2.01
C SER A 94 -7.36 -14.36 -1.60
N VAL A 95 -6.82 -13.31 -2.24
CA VAL A 95 -7.18 -11.91 -2.06
C VAL A 95 -7.24 -11.19 -3.40
N ALA A 96 -8.13 -10.21 -3.54
CA ALA A 96 -8.34 -9.50 -4.81
C ALA A 96 -7.12 -8.67 -5.23
N SER A 97 -6.49 -7.97 -4.29
CA SER A 97 -5.36 -7.07 -4.54
C SER A 97 -4.45 -6.95 -3.31
N GLY A 98 -3.30 -6.34 -3.48
CA GLY A 98 -2.35 -6.15 -2.37
C GLY A 98 -1.34 -5.03 -2.61
N LEU A 99 -0.67 -4.62 -1.54
CA LEU A 99 0.44 -3.67 -1.58
C LEU A 99 1.77 -4.43 -1.52
N ALA A 100 2.71 -4.09 -2.40
CA ALA A 100 4.03 -4.70 -2.40
C ALA A 100 5.08 -3.76 -3.00
N GLN A 101 6.32 -3.84 -2.52
CA GLN A 101 7.44 -3.10 -3.08
C GLN A 101 7.76 -3.56 -4.51
N GLY A 102 8.11 -2.63 -5.38
CA GLY A 102 8.40 -2.90 -6.79
C GLY A 102 9.52 -3.93 -7.01
N ASN A 103 10.57 -3.92 -6.19
CA ASN A 103 11.63 -4.92 -6.23
C ASN A 103 11.13 -6.32 -5.86
N VAL A 104 10.23 -6.44 -4.87
CA VAL A 104 9.60 -7.70 -4.47
C VAL A 104 8.72 -8.25 -5.59
N VAL A 105 7.91 -7.37 -6.22
CA VAL A 105 7.06 -7.75 -7.36
C VAL A 105 7.90 -8.20 -8.57
N ALA A 106 8.99 -7.49 -8.87
CA ALA A 106 9.90 -7.87 -9.95
C ALA A 106 10.57 -9.24 -9.70
N ASP A 107 10.99 -9.53 -8.49
CA ASP A 107 11.54 -10.83 -8.11
C ASP A 107 10.48 -11.93 -8.15
N ALA A 108 9.25 -11.64 -7.77
CA ALA A 108 8.13 -12.58 -7.85
C ALA A 108 7.83 -13.02 -9.28
N VAL A 109 7.70 -12.07 -10.21
CA VAL A 109 7.46 -12.35 -11.63
C VAL A 109 8.62 -13.15 -12.24
N ALA A 110 9.84 -12.91 -11.77
CA ALA A 110 11.03 -13.63 -12.23
C ALA A 110 11.27 -14.96 -11.50
N GLY A 111 10.58 -15.27 -10.41
CA GLY A 111 10.79 -16.46 -9.57
C GLY A 111 12.13 -16.42 -8.83
N ARG A 112 12.55 -15.25 -8.36
CA ARG A 112 13.85 -15.03 -7.69
C ARG A 112 13.66 -14.63 -6.23
N GLY A 113 14.78 -14.41 -5.53
CA GLY A 113 14.76 -13.92 -4.15
C GLY A 113 13.94 -14.80 -3.23
N ALA A 114 12.97 -14.24 -2.57
CA ALA A 114 12.04 -14.93 -1.68
C ALA A 114 11.18 -15.99 -2.40
N PHE A 115 10.96 -15.84 -3.71
CA PHE A 115 10.08 -16.71 -4.51
C PHE A 115 10.80 -17.88 -5.19
N ARG A 116 12.06 -18.17 -4.86
CA ARG A 116 12.81 -19.30 -5.47
C ARG A 116 12.13 -20.64 -5.27
N LYS A 117 11.45 -20.85 -4.14
CA LYS A 117 10.75 -22.10 -3.84
C LYS A 117 9.37 -22.15 -4.49
N ASP A 118 8.68 -21.03 -4.54
CA ASP A 118 7.32 -20.91 -5.05
C ASP A 118 7.27 -20.73 -6.57
N GLY A 119 8.44 -20.44 -7.19
CA GLY A 119 8.56 -20.21 -8.62
C GLY A 119 8.06 -18.84 -9.06
N ARG A 120 7.83 -18.69 -10.36
CA ARG A 120 7.37 -17.43 -10.97
C ARG A 120 5.92 -17.16 -10.65
N GLN A 121 5.63 -15.97 -10.16
CA GLN A 121 4.28 -15.49 -9.87
C GLN A 121 3.71 -14.80 -11.13
N THR A 122 3.12 -15.58 -12.04
CA THR A 122 2.77 -15.11 -13.39
C THR A 122 1.44 -14.37 -13.48
N HIS A 123 0.59 -14.49 -12.45
CA HIS A 123 -0.74 -13.86 -12.39
C HIS A 123 -0.75 -12.46 -11.77
N ILE A 124 0.41 -11.91 -11.42
CA ILE A 124 0.51 -10.56 -10.86
C ILE A 124 0.50 -9.51 -11.96
N ARG A 125 -0.31 -8.47 -11.77
CA ARG A 125 -0.34 -7.25 -12.59
C ARG A 125 -0.31 -6.01 -11.67
N VAL A 126 0.32 -4.95 -12.14
CA VAL A 126 0.34 -3.67 -11.42
C VAL A 126 -0.86 -2.84 -11.82
N MET A 127 -1.53 -2.22 -10.84
CA MET A 127 -2.58 -1.24 -11.03
C MET A 127 -2.06 0.18 -10.91
N ALA A 128 -1.25 0.47 -9.87
CA ALA A 128 -0.76 1.80 -9.58
C ALA A 128 0.61 1.77 -8.90
N ASP A 129 1.42 2.81 -9.13
CA ASP A 129 2.53 3.22 -8.29
C ASP A 129 1.99 4.19 -7.26
N LEU A 130 2.26 3.96 -5.99
CA LEU A 130 1.59 4.68 -4.91
C LEU A 130 2.49 5.71 -4.24
N PHE A 131 3.53 5.26 -3.55
CA PHE A 131 4.39 6.11 -2.74
C PHE A 131 5.76 5.47 -2.49
N PRO A 132 6.79 6.29 -2.22
CA PRO A 132 8.10 5.79 -1.80
C PRO A 132 8.06 5.31 -0.35
N GLU A 133 8.87 4.30 -0.06
CA GLU A 133 9.14 3.79 1.28
C GLU A 133 10.64 3.88 1.56
N SER A 134 10.98 4.50 2.69
CA SER A 134 12.36 4.62 3.15
C SER A 134 12.70 3.51 4.13
N MET A 135 13.87 2.89 3.99
CA MET A 135 14.38 1.97 4.98
C MET A 135 14.93 2.74 6.17
N GLN A 136 14.47 2.44 7.36
CA GLN A 136 14.84 3.10 8.59
C GLN A 136 15.48 2.09 9.56
N LEU A 137 16.72 2.34 9.92
CA LEU A 137 17.44 1.52 10.92
C LEU A 137 17.36 2.21 12.27
N LEU A 138 16.73 1.55 13.23
CA LEU A 138 16.55 2.07 14.57
C LEU A 138 17.38 1.30 15.59
N VAL A 139 17.94 2.06 16.52
CA VAL A 139 18.68 1.56 17.69
C VAL A 139 18.24 2.30 18.95
N SER A 140 18.51 1.77 20.14
CA SER A 140 18.28 2.52 21.38
C SER A 140 18.98 3.88 21.33
N ALA A 141 18.37 4.93 21.86
CA ALA A 141 18.94 6.28 21.87
C ALA A 141 20.35 6.34 22.49
N ARG A 142 20.62 5.47 23.49
CA ARG A 142 21.93 5.37 24.18
C ARG A 142 22.90 4.37 23.51
N SER A 143 22.48 3.71 22.42
CA SER A 143 23.31 2.72 21.74
C SER A 143 24.57 3.35 21.14
N PRO A 144 25.74 2.68 21.22
CA PRO A 144 26.94 3.11 20.53
C PRO A 144 26.94 2.85 19.02
N ILE A 145 25.93 2.13 18.49
CA ILE A 145 25.78 1.83 17.07
C ILE A 145 25.55 3.13 16.29
N LYS A 146 26.39 3.35 15.27
CA LYS A 146 26.37 4.56 14.42
C LYS A 146 26.28 4.25 12.93
N SER A 147 26.48 2.98 12.54
CA SER A 147 26.48 2.53 11.14
C SER A 147 25.92 1.12 11.02
N VAL A 148 25.61 0.68 9.80
CA VAL A 148 25.22 -0.72 9.52
C VAL A 148 26.33 -1.69 9.90
N ALA A 149 27.61 -1.31 9.74
CA ALA A 149 28.74 -2.18 10.10
C ALA A 149 28.79 -2.54 11.60
N ASP A 150 28.28 -1.66 12.47
CA ASP A 150 28.22 -1.90 13.92
C ASP A 150 27.20 -2.96 14.32
N LEU A 151 26.38 -3.44 13.39
CA LEU A 151 25.41 -4.53 13.62
C LEU A 151 26.10 -5.91 13.68
N LYS A 152 27.39 -6.01 13.36
CA LYS A 152 28.16 -7.25 13.49
C LYS A 152 28.09 -7.76 14.94
N GLY A 153 27.66 -9.02 15.09
CA GLY A 153 27.51 -9.66 16.40
C GLY A 153 26.35 -9.13 17.26
N LYS A 154 25.46 -8.30 16.72
CA LYS A 154 24.28 -7.76 17.42
C LYS A 154 23.04 -8.63 17.22
N ARG A 155 21.98 -8.36 17.98
CA ARG A 155 20.64 -8.94 17.84
C ARG A 155 19.82 -7.96 17.04
N VAL A 156 19.37 -8.35 15.85
CA VAL A 156 18.73 -7.45 14.89
C VAL A 156 17.39 -8.01 14.45
N SER A 157 16.33 -7.20 14.49
CA SER A 157 15.04 -7.54 13.87
C SER A 157 14.98 -6.97 12.44
N LEU A 158 14.55 -7.82 11.50
CA LEU A 158 14.43 -7.49 10.08
C LEU A 158 12.99 -7.14 9.66
N GLY A 159 12.04 -7.16 10.60
CA GLY A 159 10.60 -7.11 10.34
C GLY A 159 10.00 -8.52 10.26
N ASN A 160 8.71 -8.62 9.93
CA ASN A 160 8.01 -9.91 9.79
C ASN A 160 8.70 -10.81 8.77
N ALA A 161 8.68 -12.10 9.02
CA ALA A 161 8.92 -13.07 7.95
C ALA A 161 7.96 -12.81 6.78
N ASN A 162 8.43 -13.01 5.55
CA ASN A 162 7.65 -12.76 4.31
C ASN A 162 7.25 -11.28 4.10
N SER A 163 7.90 -10.34 4.78
CA SER A 163 7.75 -8.91 4.51
C SER A 163 8.81 -8.36 3.56
N GLY A 164 8.51 -7.24 2.91
CA GLY A 164 9.52 -6.50 2.14
C GLY A 164 10.66 -5.97 3.01
N SER A 165 10.37 -5.67 4.29
CA SER A 165 11.41 -5.27 5.27
C SER A 165 12.44 -6.38 5.48
N ASP A 166 12.00 -7.62 5.73
CA ASP A 166 12.91 -8.77 5.88
C ASP A 166 13.76 -8.99 4.63
N VAL A 167 13.14 -8.89 3.44
CA VAL A 167 13.84 -9.03 2.16
C VAL A 167 14.94 -7.97 2.02
N ILE A 168 14.59 -6.69 2.14
CA ILE A 168 15.55 -5.59 1.90
C ILE A 168 16.59 -5.51 3.04
N ALA A 169 16.20 -5.72 4.29
CA ALA A 169 17.14 -5.75 5.41
C ALA A 169 18.17 -6.88 5.26
N SER A 170 17.75 -8.05 4.77
CA SER A 170 18.66 -9.17 4.46
C SER A 170 19.66 -8.80 3.36
N GLU A 171 19.21 -8.11 2.30
CA GLU A 171 20.08 -7.62 1.23
C GLU A 171 21.04 -6.52 1.73
N ILE A 172 20.59 -5.64 2.65
CA ILE A 172 21.47 -4.66 3.32
C ILE A 172 22.58 -5.37 4.07
N LEU A 173 22.26 -6.32 4.94
CA LEU A 173 23.25 -7.06 5.72
C LEU A 173 24.26 -7.76 4.80
N ALA A 174 23.80 -8.37 3.70
CA ALA A 174 24.67 -9.00 2.71
C ALA A 174 25.56 -7.97 2.00
N ALA A 175 25.01 -6.83 1.56
CA ALA A 175 25.78 -5.79 0.84
C ALA A 175 26.84 -5.10 1.72
N TYR A 176 26.62 -5.04 3.05
CA TYR A 176 27.58 -4.54 4.01
C TYR A 176 28.49 -5.63 4.61
N GLU A 177 28.30 -6.90 4.21
CA GLU A 177 29.06 -8.07 4.73
C GLU A 177 28.95 -8.19 6.26
N VAL A 178 27.76 -7.88 6.79
CA VAL A 178 27.49 -7.86 8.22
C VAL A 178 26.73 -9.12 8.65
N HIS A 179 27.24 -9.78 9.68
CA HIS A 179 26.66 -10.99 10.26
C HIS A 179 26.21 -10.69 11.69
N PRO A 180 24.90 -10.43 11.93
CA PRO A 180 24.34 -10.36 13.26
C PRO A 180 24.50 -11.69 14.01
N ARG A 181 24.65 -11.63 15.32
CA ARG A 181 24.67 -12.83 16.16
C ARG A 181 23.30 -13.52 16.24
N LYS A 182 22.21 -12.74 16.14
CA LYS A 182 20.83 -13.22 16.15
C LYS A 182 19.97 -12.36 15.22
N ILE A 183 19.24 -13.02 14.34
CA ILE A 183 18.18 -12.40 13.52
C ILE A 183 16.84 -12.72 14.18
N VAL A 184 15.99 -11.71 14.30
CA VAL A 184 14.61 -11.78 14.80
C VAL A 184 13.69 -11.35 13.66
N ARG A 185 12.51 -11.97 13.55
CA ARG A 185 11.50 -11.66 12.55
C ARG A 185 10.15 -11.47 13.24
N GLU A 186 9.91 -10.24 13.62
CA GLU A 186 8.73 -9.83 14.39
C GLU A 186 8.11 -8.58 13.80
N THR A 187 6.85 -8.29 14.16
CA THR A 187 6.20 -7.05 13.79
C THR A 187 6.97 -5.83 14.28
N TYR A 188 6.71 -4.68 13.71
CA TYR A 188 7.39 -3.44 14.12
C TYR A 188 7.07 -3.06 15.57
N GLU A 189 5.83 -3.31 16.03
CA GLU A 189 5.40 -3.06 17.41
C GLU A 189 6.15 -3.94 18.38
N ILE A 190 6.26 -5.24 18.09
CA ILE A 190 7.03 -6.20 18.90
C ILE A 190 8.51 -5.82 18.89
N SER A 191 9.07 -5.52 17.72
CA SER A 191 10.48 -5.11 17.58
C SER A 191 10.78 -3.84 18.37
N GLY A 192 9.89 -2.83 18.34
CA GLY A 192 9.99 -1.63 19.16
C GLY A 192 9.95 -1.93 20.66
N GLY A 193 9.08 -2.85 21.08
CA GLY A 193 9.04 -3.37 22.47
C GLY A 193 10.34 -4.05 22.87
N LEU A 194 10.83 -4.98 22.06
CA LEU A 194 12.07 -5.71 22.29
C LEU A 194 13.30 -4.78 22.35
N LEU A 195 13.31 -3.71 21.53
CA LEU A 195 14.37 -2.69 21.58
C LEU A 195 14.36 -1.93 22.92
N ARG A 196 13.18 -1.50 23.39
CA ARG A 196 13.03 -0.81 24.69
C ARG A 196 13.47 -1.69 25.86
N GLU A 197 13.16 -2.98 25.80
CA GLU A 197 13.54 -3.96 26.82
C GLU A 197 15.00 -4.42 26.71
N GLY A 198 15.75 -3.93 25.72
CA GLY A 198 17.13 -4.35 25.48
C GLY A 198 17.27 -5.81 25.05
N LYS A 199 16.21 -6.44 24.56
CA LYS A 199 16.20 -7.83 24.03
C LYS A 199 16.74 -7.92 22.62
N ILE A 200 16.67 -6.81 21.84
CA ILE A 200 17.38 -6.62 20.57
C ILE A 200 18.20 -5.33 20.61
N ASP A 201 19.17 -5.21 19.72
CA ASP A 201 20.09 -4.08 19.67
C ASP A 201 19.71 -3.09 18.55
N ALA A 202 19.00 -3.57 17.52
CA ALA A 202 18.51 -2.78 16.39
C ALA A 202 17.29 -3.44 15.73
N PHE A 203 16.50 -2.64 15.00
CA PHE A 203 15.52 -3.19 14.06
C PHE A 203 15.43 -2.33 12.80
N PHE A 204 15.11 -2.97 11.69
CA PHE A 204 14.80 -2.33 10.44
C PHE A 204 13.30 -2.10 10.32
N PHE A 205 12.94 -0.93 9.80
CA PHE A 205 11.58 -0.54 9.46
C PHE A 205 11.56 -0.05 8.01
N LEU A 206 10.75 -0.65 7.16
CA LEU A 206 10.51 -0.19 5.80
C LEU A 206 9.14 0.45 5.72
N GLY A 207 9.08 1.70 5.32
CA GLY A 207 7.82 2.43 5.20
C GLY A 207 7.99 3.92 5.01
N GLY A 208 6.88 4.64 4.93
CA GLY A 208 6.88 6.09 4.82
C GLY A 208 7.51 6.77 6.03
N ALA A 209 8.15 7.89 5.80
CA ALA A 209 8.70 8.77 6.82
C ALA A 209 8.02 10.16 6.75
N PRO A 210 7.49 10.70 7.88
CA PRO A 210 7.49 10.10 9.21
C PRO A 210 6.46 8.97 9.39
N ASN A 211 6.79 8.00 10.26
CA ASN A 211 5.90 6.96 10.75
C ASN A 211 5.57 7.19 12.23
N VAL A 212 4.33 6.90 12.64
CA VAL A 212 3.83 7.21 14.00
C VAL A 212 4.58 6.43 15.08
N LEU A 213 4.86 5.14 14.88
CA LEU A 213 5.63 4.32 15.84
C LEU A 213 7.03 4.89 16.05
N ILE A 214 7.71 5.24 14.98
CA ILE A 214 9.07 5.79 15.05
C ILE A 214 9.06 7.19 15.69
N ALA A 215 8.08 8.03 15.32
CA ALA A 215 7.92 9.36 15.89
C ALA A 215 7.71 9.31 17.41
N ASP A 216 6.90 8.37 17.91
CA ASP A 216 6.71 8.15 19.35
C ASP A 216 8.02 7.72 20.03
N MET A 217 8.70 6.70 19.48
CA MET A 217 9.94 6.18 20.05
C MET A 217 11.06 7.24 20.09
N VAL A 218 11.24 7.98 19.00
CA VAL A 218 12.25 9.04 18.92
C VAL A 218 11.86 10.23 19.77
N GLY A 219 10.61 10.64 19.73
CA GLY A 219 10.09 11.77 20.52
C GLY A 219 10.19 11.57 22.03
N ARG A 220 10.13 10.32 22.51
CA ARG A 220 10.35 9.94 23.91
C ARG A 220 11.83 9.68 24.26
N GLY A 221 12.76 9.85 23.33
CA GLY A 221 14.18 9.59 23.55
C GLY A 221 14.49 8.10 23.77
N GLN A 222 13.67 7.19 23.26
CA GLN A 222 13.86 5.74 23.40
C GLN A 222 14.70 5.17 22.27
N ALA A 223 14.61 5.75 21.06
CA ALA A 223 15.33 5.32 19.87
C ALA A 223 15.97 6.49 19.13
N LYS A 224 16.92 6.14 18.26
CA LYS A 224 17.49 7.04 17.24
C LYS A 224 17.66 6.28 15.93
N LEU A 225 17.67 7.03 14.82
CA LEU A 225 17.97 6.48 13.51
C LEU A 225 19.48 6.38 13.28
N VAL A 226 19.87 5.38 12.51
CA VAL A 226 21.24 5.14 12.05
C VAL A 226 21.26 5.18 10.52
N PRO A 227 22.22 5.86 9.89
CA PRO A 227 22.28 5.96 8.43
C PRO A 227 22.58 4.60 7.77
N ILE A 228 22.04 4.46 6.54
CA ILE A 228 22.36 3.39 5.60
C ILE A 228 23.04 4.08 4.43
N ASP A 229 24.36 4.21 4.47
CA ASP A 229 25.16 5.04 3.57
C ASP A 229 26.45 4.35 3.11
N GLY A 230 27.27 5.07 2.37
CA GLY A 230 28.61 4.64 1.98
C GLY A 230 28.64 3.50 0.94
N PRO A 231 29.79 2.80 0.82
CA PRO A 231 30.02 1.80 -0.22
C PRO A 231 29.03 0.62 -0.18
N GLY A 232 28.56 0.20 0.98
CA GLY A 232 27.56 -0.88 1.15
C GLY A 232 26.23 -0.51 0.49
N ARG A 233 25.74 0.73 0.70
CA ARG A 233 24.55 1.24 0.03
C ARG A 233 24.71 1.24 -1.49
N ASN A 234 25.83 1.70 -1.98
CA ASN A 234 26.07 1.77 -3.43
C ASN A 234 26.09 0.37 -4.06
N ARG A 235 26.73 -0.62 -3.41
CA ARG A 235 26.68 -2.03 -3.84
C ARG A 235 25.25 -2.57 -3.87
N LEU A 236 24.46 -2.26 -2.83
CA LEU A 236 23.08 -2.69 -2.73
C LEU A 236 22.22 -2.14 -3.89
N ILE A 237 22.27 -0.83 -4.13
CA ILE A 237 21.51 -0.17 -5.20
C ILE A 237 21.92 -0.71 -6.58
N ALA A 238 23.19 -0.95 -6.81
CA ALA A 238 23.67 -1.54 -8.05
C ALA A 238 23.18 -2.96 -8.28
N LYS A 239 22.97 -3.74 -7.19
CA LYS A 239 22.55 -5.16 -7.24
C LYS A 239 21.03 -5.31 -7.31
N VAL A 240 20.29 -4.53 -6.54
CA VAL A 240 18.82 -4.69 -6.37
C VAL A 240 18.10 -3.61 -7.16
N LYS A 241 17.54 -3.98 -8.30
CA LYS A 241 16.75 -3.07 -9.13
C LYS A 241 15.51 -2.56 -8.37
N GLY A 242 15.18 -1.30 -8.55
CA GLY A 242 14.05 -0.66 -7.88
C GLY A 242 14.38 -0.09 -6.51
N LEU A 243 15.65 -0.19 -6.05
CA LEU A 243 16.16 0.58 -4.92
C LEU A 243 16.89 1.83 -5.41
N SER A 244 16.75 2.92 -4.67
CA SER A 244 17.43 4.19 -4.90
C SER A 244 18.02 4.74 -3.60
N ALA A 245 19.01 5.63 -3.72
CA ALA A 245 19.49 6.42 -2.60
C ALA A 245 18.36 7.37 -2.15
N ASP A 246 18.22 7.51 -0.85
CA ASP A 246 17.16 8.31 -0.26
C ASP A 246 17.66 9.06 0.98
N LEU A 247 16.83 9.98 1.46
CA LEU A 247 17.14 10.88 2.55
C LEU A 247 15.90 11.13 3.41
N ILE A 248 15.95 10.73 4.67
CA ILE A 248 14.97 11.17 5.67
C ILE A 248 15.34 12.60 6.06
N PRO A 249 14.47 13.60 5.79
CA PRO A 249 14.82 15.00 5.98
C PRO A 249 14.98 15.38 7.46
N THR A 250 15.72 16.45 7.71
CA THR A 250 15.81 17.07 9.03
C THR A 250 14.41 17.42 9.53
N GLY A 251 14.11 17.02 10.77
CA GLY A 251 12.81 17.30 11.40
C GLY A 251 11.67 16.34 11.02
N ALA A 252 11.89 15.36 10.16
CA ALA A 252 10.91 14.28 9.93
C ALA A 252 10.50 13.61 11.25
N TYR A 253 11.46 13.47 12.15
CA TYR A 253 11.21 13.11 13.55
C TYR A 253 11.79 14.18 14.47
N ARG A 254 11.16 14.39 15.62
CA ARG A 254 11.55 15.44 16.56
C ARG A 254 13.04 15.35 16.93
N GLY A 255 13.78 16.42 16.68
CA GLY A 255 15.20 16.53 17.03
C GLY A 255 16.17 15.73 16.14
N THR A 256 15.68 15.07 15.07
CA THR A 256 16.54 14.36 14.14
C THR A 256 17.13 15.29 13.10
N LYS A 257 18.41 15.07 12.78
CA LYS A 257 19.07 15.61 11.59
C LYS A 257 18.70 14.75 10.38
N ARG A 258 19.10 15.20 9.18
CA ARG A 258 18.97 14.38 7.95
C ARG A 258 19.67 13.02 8.14
N VAL A 259 19.04 11.96 7.65
CA VAL A 259 19.58 10.59 7.74
C VAL A 259 19.58 9.98 6.34
N GLU A 260 20.76 9.60 5.86
CA GLU A 260 20.91 8.92 4.58
C GLU A 260 20.40 7.49 4.66
N THR A 261 19.70 7.05 3.61
CA THR A 261 19.09 5.74 3.54
C THR A 261 18.91 5.28 2.10
N ILE A 262 18.05 4.29 1.90
CA ILE A 262 17.55 3.81 0.62
C ILE A 262 16.02 3.85 0.61
N SER A 263 15.44 3.93 -0.59
CA SER A 263 14.00 3.79 -0.79
C SER A 263 13.67 2.84 -1.93
N CYS A 264 12.43 2.41 -1.93
CA CYS A 264 11.74 1.72 -3.02
C CYS A 264 10.31 2.25 -3.13
N HIS A 265 9.62 1.94 -4.24
CA HIS A 265 8.23 2.33 -4.42
C HIS A 265 7.29 1.18 -4.05
N THR A 266 6.16 1.55 -3.44
CA THR A 266 5.03 0.66 -3.20
C THR A 266 4.13 0.64 -4.41
N LEU A 267 3.83 -0.56 -4.90
CA LEU A 267 2.88 -0.81 -5.98
C LEU A 267 1.58 -1.39 -5.43
N TRP A 268 0.45 -1.01 -6.05
CA TRP A 268 -0.82 -1.69 -5.89
C TRP A 268 -0.92 -2.78 -6.96
N ILE A 269 -0.98 -4.02 -6.53
CA ILE A 269 -1.02 -5.20 -7.40
C ILE A 269 -2.39 -5.87 -7.36
N VAL A 270 -2.73 -6.56 -8.44
CA VAL A 270 -3.99 -7.27 -8.64
C VAL A 270 -3.73 -8.55 -9.45
N LYS A 271 -4.65 -9.52 -9.40
CA LYS A 271 -4.59 -10.70 -10.26
C LYS A 271 -4.93 -10.34 -11.71
N ASP A 272 -4.29 -10.99 -12.68
CA ASP A 272 -4.50 -10.76 -14.13
C ASP A 272 -5.92 -11.05 -14.62
N THR A 273 -6.68 -11.85 -13.87
CA THR A 273 -8.08 -12.18 -14.18
C THR A 273 -9.09 -11.16 -13.64
N ALA A 274 -8.66 -10.11 -12.93
CA ALA A 274 -9.55 -9.05 -12.48
C ALA A 274 -10.24 -8.37 -13.69
N PRO A 275 -11.53 -7.99 -13.59
CA PRO A 275 -12.22 -7.33 -14.71
C PRO A 275 -11.55 -6.00 -15.09
N PRO A 276 -11.18 -5.79 -16.37
CA PRO A 276 -10.47 -4.58 -16.80
C PRO A 276 -11.21 -3.28 -16.47
N ASP A 277 -12.54 -3.24 -16.66
CA ASP A 277 -13.34 -2.06 -16.36
C ASP A 277 -13.32 -1.72 -14.86
N ALA A 278 -13.36 -2.75 -14.00
CA ALA A 278 -13.29 -2.54 -12.56
C ALA A 278 -11.92 -1.98 -12.14
N VAL A 279 -10.84 -2.51 -12.68
CA VAL A 279 -9.49 -2.00 -12.40
C VAL A 279 -9.31 -0.58 -12.94
N TYR A 280 -9.81 -0.30 -14.16
CA TYR A 280 -9.81 1.05 -14.73
C TYR A 280 -10.51 2.04 -13.79
N ASP A 281 -11.72 1.73 -13.33
CA ASP A 281 -12.51 2.61 -12.46
C ASP A 281 -11.82 2.84 -11.09
N LEU A 282 -11.21 1.80 -10.50
CA LEU A 282 -10.47 1.93 -9.25
C LEU A 282 -9.26 2.85 -9.41
N VAL A 283 -8.48 2.69 -10.48
CA VAL A 283 -7.29 3.54 -10.74
C VAL A 283 -7.70 4.97 -11.06
N ARG A 284 -8.75 5.15 -11.88
CA ARG A 284 -9.32 6.48 -12.18
C ARG A 284 -9.77 7.20 -10.90
N ALA A 285 -10.48 6.50 -10.02
CA ALA A 285 -10.93 7.06 -8.74
C ALA A 285 -9.76 7.44 -7.84
N LEU A 286 -8.71 6.61 -7.77
CA LEU A 286 -7.53 6.88 -6.95
C LEU A 286 -6.88 8.21 -7.35
N TYR A 287 -6.71 8.47 -8.65
CA TYR A 287 -6.03 9.66 -9.17
C TYR A 287 -6.99 10.81 -9.50
N HIS A 288 -8.29 10.68 -9.22
CA HIS A 288 -9.25 11.73 -9.51
C HIS A 288 -8.95 13.01 -8.72
N PRO A 289 -8.88 14.20 -9.36
CA PRO A 289 -8.55 15.45 -8.66
C PRO A 289 -9.45 15.75 -7.47
N GLY A 290 -10.74 15.40 -7.55
CA GLY A 290 -11.71 15.57 -6.45
C GLY A 290 -11.41 14.73 -5.20
N ASN A 291 -10.55 13.71 -5.31
CA ASN A 291 -10.11 12.88 -4.18
C ASN A 291 -8.78 13.34 -3.58
N ARG A 292 -8.08 14.27 -4.22
CA ARG A 292 -6.79 14.79 -3.75
C ARG A 292 -6.83 15.29 -2.29
N PRO A 293 -7.86 16.05 -1.84
CA PRO A 293 -7.95 16.49 -0.44
C PRO A 293 -8.01 15.34 0.57
N MET A 294 -8.64 14.20 0.21
CA MET A 294 -8.68 13.03 1.09
C MET A 294 -7.29 12.39 1.25
N LEU A 295 -6.51 12.33 0.17
CA LEU A 295 -5.14 11.82 0.21
C LEU A 295 -4.23 12.75 1.01
N GLU A 296 -4.35 14.07 0.84
CA GLU A 296 -3.55 15.07 1.54
C GLU A 296 -3.79 15.12 3.05
N GLN A 297 -4.99 14.78 3.49
CA GLN A 297 -5.35 14.68 4.91
C GLN A 297 -5.02 13.31 5.52
N GLY A 298 -4.55 12.38 4.72
CA GLY A 298 -4.16 11.03 5.14
C GLY A 298 -2.77 10.96 5.77
N PRO A 299 -2.26 9.74 6.00
CA PRO A 299 -0.88 9.51 6.39
C PRO A 299 0.10 10.17 5.41
N SER A 300 1.25 10.63 5.90
CA SER A 300 2.23 11.40 5.11
C SER A 300 2.54 10.79 3.72
N PRO A 301 2.73 9.46 3.55
CA PRO A 301 2.98 8.88 2.22
C PRO A 301 1.84 9.06 1.22
N ALA A 302 0.62 9.32 1.68
CA ALA A 302 -0.54 9.51 0.79
C ALA A 302 -0.43 10.78 -0.07
N GLN A 303 0.34 11.77 0.37
CA GLN A 303 0.60 12.99 -0.37
C GLN A 303 1.42 12.72 -1.63
N GLU A 304 2.17 11.62 -1.67
CA GLU A 304 2.96 11.18 -2.81
C GLU A 304 2.16 10.36 -3.84
N ILE A 305 0.93 9.94 -3.51
CA ILE A 305 0.04 9.29 -4.48
C ILE A 305 -0.41 10.33 -5.50
N LYS A 306 0.29 10.39 -6.62
CA LYS A 306 0.02 11.32 -7.73
C LYS A 306 0.39 10.67 -9.05
N LEU A 307 -0.21 11.12 -10.14
CA LEU A 307 0.24 10.75 -11.47
C LEU A 307 1.66 11.28 -11.65
N GLY A 308 2.61 10.39 -11.84
CA GLY A 308 4.03 10.68 -12.00
C GLY A 308 4.63 9.91 -13.16
N GLU A 309 5.95 9.93 -13.27
CA GLU A 309 6.67 9.15 -14.27
C GLU A 309 6.42 7.65 -14.02
N THR A 310 5.86 6.98 -15.01
CA THR A 310 5.48 5.56 -14.97
C THR A 310 6.66 4.59 -15.09
N ALA A 311 7.90 5.08 -14.94
CA ALA A 311 9.10 4.26 -15.12
C ALA A 311 9.15 3.05 -14.18
N SER A 312 8.68 3.17 -12.95
CA SER A 312 8.56 2.07 -12.00
C SER A 312 7.51 1.03 -12.42
N LEU A 313 6.46 1.47 -13.12
CA LEU A 313 5.38 0.61 -13.62
C LEU A 313 5.82 -0.26 -14.80
N LEU A 314 6.84 0.16 -15.57
CA LEU A 314 7.26 -0.55 -16.80
C LEU A 314 8.14 -1.77 -16.51
N SER A 315 8.63 -1.94 -15.30
CA SER A 315 9.44 -3.12 -14.91
C SER A 315 8.62 -4.37 -14.63
N VAL A 316 7.28 -4.23 -14.51
CA VAL A 316 6.34 -5.30 -14.20
C VAL A 316 5.09 -5.14 -15.09
N PRO A 317 4.44 -6.23 -15.54
CA PRO A 317 3.26 -6.12 -16.40
C PRO A 317 2.12 -5.34 -15.75
N LEU A 318 1.64 -4.30 -16.44
CA LEU A 318 0.44 -3.57 -16.05
C LEU A 318 -0.82 -4.40 -16.28
N HIS A 319 -1.83 -4.18 -15.44
CA HIS A 319 -3.17 -4.69 -15.70
C HIS A 319 -3.80 -3.95 -16.90
N PRO A 320 -4.53 -4.63 -17.80
CA PRO A 320 -5.12 -3.98 -18.99
C PRO A 320 -5.97 -2.75 -18.68
N GLY A 321 -6.82 -2.79 -17.63
CA GLY A 321 -7.62 -1.64 -17.21
C GLY A 321 -6.76 -0.46 -16.70
N ALA A 322 -5.70 -0.74 -15.94
CA ALA A 322 -4.76 0.30 -15.52
C ALA A 322 -4.01 0.90 -16.73
N ALA A 323 -3.55 0.06 -17.64
CA ALA A 323 -2.87 0.49 -18.85
C ALA A 323 -3.78 1.36 -19.75
N GLN A 324 -5.09 1.07 -19.81
CA GLN A 324 -6.05 1.93 -20.49
C GLN A 324 -6.09 3.32 -19.85
N PHE A 325 -6.30 3.41 -18.54
CA PHE A 325 -6.31 4.68 -17.81
C PHE A 325 -5.04 5.50 -18.06
N TYR A 326 -3.85 4.88 -17.91
CA TYR A 326 -2.58 5.58 -18.09
C TYR A 326 -2.35 6.09 -19.52
N ARG A 327 -2.91 5.40 -20.54
CA ARG A 327 -2.89 5.92 -21.92
C ARG A 327 -3.80 7.14 -22.10
N GLU A 328 -4.99 7.10 -21.52
CA GLU A 328 -5.96 8.20 -21.60
C GLU A 328 -5.43 9.49 -20.95
N VAL A 329 -4.64 9.36 -19.87
CA VAL A 329 -4.01 10.52 -19.20
C VAL A 329 -2.61 10.85 -19.76
N GLY A 330 -2.20 10.22 -20.86
CA GLY A 330 -0.93 10.53 -21.55
C GLY A 330 0.34 10.00 -20.87
N GLN A 331 0.21 9.09 -19.90
CA GLN A 331 1.34 8.48 -19.19
C GLN A 331 1.93 7.25 -19.91
N LEU A 332 1.24 6.72 -20.88
CA LEU A 332 1.69 5.63 -21.74
C LEU A 332 1.46 5.99 -23.22
N PRO A 333 2.29 5.47 -24.12
CA PRO A 333 2.08 5.64 -25.54
C PRO A 333 0.73 5.03 -25.97
N PRO A 334 0.09 5.57 -27.02
CA PRO A 334 -1.13 5.02 -27.59
C PRO A 334 -0.94 3.55 -27.94
N THR A 335 -2.02 2.76 -27.87
CA THR A 335 -1.98 1.37 -28.34
C THR A 335 -1.62 1.38 -29.83
N PRO A 336 -0.59 0.63 -30.28
CA PRO A 336 -0.29 0.55 -31.71
C PRO A 336 -1.54 0.02 -32.45
N PRO A 337 -1.82 0.54 -33.66
CA PRO A 337 -2.98 0.09 -34.44
C PRO A 337 -2.91 -1.41 -34.64
N ASN A 338 -4.03 -2.10 -34.39
CA ASN A 338 -4.13 -3.54 -34.56
C ASN A 338 -3.85 -3.89 -36.04
N PRO A 339 -2.76 -4.59 -36.39
CA PRO A 339 -2.42 -4.90 -37.77
C PRO A 339 -3.47 -5.77 -38.50
N GLN A 340 -4.45 -6.34 -37.77
CA GLN A 340 -5.52 -7.16 -38.34
C GLN A 340 -6.81 -6.39 -38.70
N LYS A 341 -6.95 -5.12 -38.34
CA LYS A 341 -8.04 -4.29 -38.80
C LYS A 341 -7.67 -3.60 -40.12
N LYS A 342 -7.70 -4.33 -41.25
CA LYS A 342 -7.75 -3.68 -42.56
C LYS A 342 -9.00 -2.78 -42.62
N PRO A 343 -8.90 -1.54 -43.14
CA PRO A 343 -10.06 -0.71 -43.34
C PRO A 343 -11.02 -1.45 -44.24
N ARG A 344 -12.28 -1.62 -43.80
CA ARG A 344 -13.35 -2.05 -44.72
C ARG A 344 -13.49 -0.96 -45.77
N LYS A 345 -13.16 -1.30 -47.02
CA LYS A 345 -13.43 -0.49 -48.21
C LYS A 345 -14.91 -0.37 -48.45
#